data_57c952e8767fb9b55180bfe386f98d51
#
_entry.id   57c952e8767fb9b55180bfe386f98d51
#
_cell.length_a   1.000
_cell.length_b   1.000
_cell.length_c   1.000
_cell.angle_alpha   90.00
_cell.angle_beta   90.00
_cell.angle_gamma   90.00
#
_symmetry.space_group_name_H-M   'P 1'
#
loop_
_entity.id
_entity.type
_entity.pdbx_description
1 polymer ?
#
loop_
_entity_poly.entity_id
_entity_poly.type
_entity_poly.pdbx_seq_one_letter_code
_entity_poly.pdbx_strand_id
1 'polypeptide(L)'
;MIDRREFVVALGATGLLAACQSGPPKPSAVTVNLTGAAGMNPGPGGGDRPVTVLVMRLRSTGKFNSADYFALQGDAGSALAGDLIGSDQISVGPGKTASKTITVEPDAAALGFVALVREPGGRSWRTTKSVSPGSNVTVNVTLGSGGISA
;
A
#
# COMPACT_ATOMS: atom_id res chain seq x y z
N MET A 1 68.31 23.65 -3.54
CA MET A 1 67.65 23.54 -2.82
C MET A 1 66.41 22.94 -3.08
N ILE A 2 65.96 22.36 -2.63
CA ILE A 2 64.94 21.70 -2.93
C ILE A 2 63.76 22.19 -2.65
N ASP A 3 62.97 22.01 -3.18
CA ASP A 3 61.86 22.44 -2.98
C ASP A 3 60.91 21.55 -2.68
N ARG A 4 60.52 21.54 -1.91
CA ARG A 4 59.73 20.74 -1.55
C ARG A 4 58.39 21.07 -1.61
N ARG A 5 58.12 21.90 -2.15
CA ARG A 5 56.97 22.33 -2.12
C ARG A 5 56.02 21.62 -2.89
N GLU A 6 56.34 20.89 -3.60
CA GLU A 6 55.51 20.41 -4.42
C GLU A 6 54.80 19.28 -4.04
N PHE A 7 54.76 18.86 -3.11
CA PHE A 7 54.22 17.70 -2.98
C PHE A 7 53.02 17.66 -2.35
N VAL A 8 52.37 18.31 -2.16
CA VAL A 8 51.35 18.25 -1.46
C VAL A 8 50.09 18.04 -2.02
N VAL A 9 49.78 17.68 -2.76
CA VAL A 9 48.74 17.71 -3.33
C VAL A 9 47.94 16.64 -3.33
N ALA A 10 47.28 16.34 -3.79
CA ALA A 10 46.70 15.26 -4.00
C ALA A 10 45.80 14.66 -3.16
N LEU A 11 45.36 15.16 -2.53
CA LEU A 11 44.59 14.52 -1.74
C LEU A 11 43.29 14.86 -1.73
N GLY A 12 42.45 14.45 -1.56
CA GLY A 12 41.29 14.96 -1.35
C GLY A 12 40.20 14.69 -2.16
N ALA A 13 40.30 14.06 -3.09
CA ALA A 13 39.23 13.99 -3.91
C ALA A 13 38.36 12.84 -3.65
N THR A 14 38.63 12.06 -2.75
CA THR A 14 37.87 10.92 -2.77
C THR A 14 36.69 10.91 -1.93
N GLY A 15 36.33 11.74 -1.23
CA GLY A 15 35.25 11.57 -0.32
C GLY A 15 33.94 12.06 -0.79
N LEU A 16 33.89 12.58 -2.01
CA LEU A 16 32.69 13.16 -2.35
C LEU A 16 31.69 12.25 -2.90
N LEU A 17 32.04 11.11 -3.35
CA LEU A 17 31.07 10.32 -4.00
C LEU A 17 30.03 9.77 -3.12
N ALA A 18 30.34 9.57 -1.89
CA ALA A 18 29.36 8.92 -1.05
C ALA A 18 28.17 9.81 -0.79
N ALA A 19 28.35 11.09 -0.86
CA ALA A 19 27.25 11.95 -0.54
C ALA A 19 26.20 11.95 -1.61
N CYS A 20 26.55 11.59 -2.79
CA CYS A 20 25.56 11.65 -3.82
C CYS A 20 24.56 10.55 -3.75
N GLN A 21 24.80 9.58 -2.92
CA GLN A 21 23.88 8.50 -2.90
C GLN A 21 22.87 8.62 -1.82
N SER A 22 22.98 9.62 -0.97
CA SER A 22 22.02 9.66 0.08
C SER A 22 21.01 10.68 -0.27
N GLY A 23 20.13 10.44 -1.08
CA GLY A 23 19.01 11.32 -1.32
C GLY A 23 17.88 11.02 -0.35
N PRO A 24 16.88 11.87 -0.29
CA PRO A 24 15.69 11.57 0.49
C PRO A 24 14.96 10.36 -0.07
N PRO A 25 14.23 9.63 0.73
CA PRO A 25 13.44 8.52 0.26
C PRO A 25 12.43 9.01 -0.78
N LYS A 26 12.16 8.18 -1.76
CA LYS A 26 11.26 8.53 -2.85
C LYS A 26 9.93 7.81 -2.69
N PRO A 27 8.84 8.40 -3.18
CA PRO A 27 7.58 7.68 -3.18
C PRO A 27 7.61 6.49 -4.12
N SER A 28 6.70 5.56 -3.89
CA SER A 28 6.54 4.37 -4.72
C SER A 28 5.32 4.53 -5.60
N ALA A 29 5.38 3.99 -6.80
CA ALA A 29 4.20 3.87 -7.64
C ALA A 29 3.74 2.42 -7.58
N VAL A 30 2.60 2.18 -6.96
CA VAL A 30 2.08 0.84 -6.75
C VAL A 30 0.83 0.69 -7.61
N THR A 31 0.85 -0.28 -8.50
CA THR A 31 -0.32 -0.62 -9.30
C THR A 31 -1.08 -1.73 -8.58
N VAL A 32 -2.33 -1.46 -8.24
CA VAL A 32 -3.17 -2.42 -7.57
C VAL A 32 -4.13 -2.99 -8.61
N ASN A 33 -4.08 -4.30 -8.79
CA ASN A 33 -5.00 -5.00 -9.68
C ASN A 33 -5.97 -5.79 -8.84
N LEU A 34 -7.27 -5.51 -9.01
CA LEU A 34 -8.32 -6.26 -8.32
C LEU A 34 -8.95 -7.24 -9.28
N THR A 35 -9.21 -8.43 -8.80
CA THR A 35 -9.93 -9.45 -9.54
C THR A 35 -11.11 -9.91 -8.69
N GLY A 36 -12.31 -9.84 -9.26
CA GLY A 36 -13.52 -10.31 -8.59
C GLY A 36 -13.87 -11.72 -9.05
N ALA A 37 -13.98 -12.65 -8.11
CA ALA A 37 -14.33 -14.02 -8.36
C ALA A 37 -15.73 -14.31 -7.87
N ALA A 38 -16.26 -15.46 -8.25
CA ALA A 38 -17.60 -15.88 -7.85
C ALA A 38 -17.70 -15.96 -6.31
N GLY A 39 -18.81 -15.52 -5.77
CA GLY A 39 -19.04 -15.54 -4.33
C GLY A 39 -18.44 -14.34 -3.60
N MET A 40 -17.92 -13.36 -4.32
CA MET A 40 -17.24 -12.24 -3.71
C MET A 40 -18.16 -11.37 -2.83
N ASN A 41 -19.42 -11.23 -3.19
CA ASN A 41 -20.35 -10.39 -2.43
C ASN A 41 -21.79 -10.75 -2.76
N PRO A 42 -22.30 -11.88 -2.28
CA PRO A 42 -23.66 -12.30 -2.60
C PRO A 42 -24.70 -11.33 -2.05
N GLY A 43 -25.65 -10.96 -2.88
CA GLY A 43 -26.80 -10.17 -2.47
C GLY A 43 -27.92 -11.03 -1.94
N PRO A 44 -29.04 -10.42 -1.53
CA PRO A 44 -30.16 -11.18 -0.97
C PRO A 44 -30.73 -12.23 -1.90
N GLY A 45 -30.63 -12.00 -3.21
CA GLY A 45 -31.11 -12.96 -4.19
C GLY A 45 -30.08 -13.97 -4.64
N GLY A 46 -28.90 -13.97 -4.03
CA GLY A 46 -27.85 -14.92 -4.37
C GLY A 46 -26.85 -14.45 -5.39
N GLY A 47 -27.16 -13.44 -6.17
CA GLY A 47 -26.22 -12.93 -7.17
C GLY A 47 -25.16 -12.02 -6.53
N ASP A 48 -23.95 -12.08 -7.07
CA ASP A 48 -22.87 -11.24 -6.56
C ASP A 48 -23.06 -9.80 -6.96
N ARG A 49 -22.62 -8.91 -6.09
CA ARG A 49 -22.65 -7.47 -6.31
C ARG A 49 -21.23 -6.94 -6.38
N PRO A 50 -21.01 -5.78 -7.02
CA PRO A 50 -19.70 -5.15 -7.03
C PRO A 50 -19.22 -4.84 -5.62
N VAL A 51 -17.90 -4.80 -5.45
CA VAL A 51 -17.27 -4.50 -4.18
C VAL A 51 -16.37 -3.30 -4.36
N THR A 52 -16.44 -2.36 -3.43
CA THR A 52 -15.45 -1.29 -3.31
C THR A 52 -14.40 -1.74 -2.32
N VAL A 53 -13.15 -1.61 -2.71
CA VAL A 53 -12.01 -1.92 -1.85
C VAL A 53 -11.37 -0.59 -1.45
N LEU A 54 -11.25 -0.37 -0.16
CA LEU A 54 -10.49 0.77 0.35
C LEU A 54 -9.03 0.36 0.39
N VAL A 55 -8.17 1.21 -0.15
CA VAL A 55 -6.73 0.98 -0.15
C VAL A 55 -6.13 2.05 0.74
N MET A 56 -5.65 1.65 1.89
CA MET A 56 -5.16 2.58 2.90
C MET A 56 -3.65 2.56 2.95
N ARG A 57 -3.04 3.73 2.87
CA ARG A 57 -1.59 3.87 2.97
C ARG A 57 -1.25 4.04 4.43
N LEU A 58 -0.46 3.11 4.97
CA LEU A 58 -0.25 2.98 6.41
C LEU A 58 1.20 3.15 6.79
N ARG A 59 1.44 3.92 7.86
CA ARG A 59 2.76 3.98 8.49
C ARG A 59 3.01 2.75 9.33
N SER A 60 1.96 2.17 9.87
CA SER A 60 2.02 0.98 10.72
C SER A 60 0.73 0.20 10.56
N THR A 61 0.80 -1.11 10.70
CA THR A 61 -0.36 -1.99 10.51
C THR A 61 -1.07 -2.34 11.81
N GLY A 62 -0.52 -1.95 12.97
CA GLY A 62 -1.08 -2.40 14.24
C GLY A 62 -2.53 -2.01 14.45
N LYS A 63 -2.86 -0.73 14.29
CA LYS A 63 -4.23 -0.29 14.48
C LYS A 63 -5.16 -0.81 13.40
N PHE A 64 -4.64 -0.92 12.18
CA PHE A 64 -5.43 -1.48 11.09
C PHE A 64 -5.85 -2.93 11.38
N ASN A 65 -4.92 -3.72 11.90
CA ASN A 65 -5.20 -5.13 12.16
C ASN A 65 -6.11 -5.34 13.36
N SER A 66 -6.22 -4.36 14.25
CA SER A 66 -7.07 -4.48 15.42
C SER A 66 -8.39 -3.73 15.32
N ALA A 67 -8.57 -2.89 14.31
CA ALA A 67 -9.82 -2.14 14.16
C ALA A 67 -10.92 -3.04 13.64
N ASP A 68 -12.18 -2.70 13.96
CA ASP A 68 -13.28 -3.49 13.45
C ASP A 68 -13.73 -2.96 12.10
N TYR A 69 -14.57 -3.75 11.43
CA TYR A 69 -15.00 -3.46 10.07
C TYR A 69 -15.73 -2.12 9.98
N PHE A 70 -16.63 -1.84 10.90
CA PHE A 70 -17.43 -0.63 10.80
C PHE A 70 -16.60 0.62 11.09
N ALA A 71 -15.61 0.51 11.94
CA ALA A 71 -14.72 1.63 12.20
C ALA A 71 -13.91 1.99 10.95
N LEU A 72 -13.41 0.99 10.24
CA LEU A 72 -12.64 1.24 9.03
C LEU A 72 -13.52 1.69 7.88
N GLN A 73 -14.77 1.24 7.84
CA GLN A 73 -15.68 1.66 6.80
C GLN A 73 -16.16 3.10 7.03
N GLY A 74 -16.48 3.44 8.27
CA GLY A 74 -17.11 4.73 8.55
C GLY A 74 -16.16 5.86 8.87
N ASP A 75 -15.16 5.62 9.71
CA ASP A 75 -14.26 6.69 10.13
C ASP A 75 -12.87 6.12 10.34
N ALA A 76 -12.24 5.73 9.27
CA ALA A 76 -10.90 5.16 9.33
C ALA A 76 -9.89 6.16 9.91
N GLY A 77 -10.10 7.44 9.67
CA GLY A 77 -9.19 8.46 10.18
C GLY A 77 -9.13 8.46 11.70
N SER A 78 -10.27 8.31 12.36
CA SER A 78 -10.28 8.22 13.82
C SER A 78 -9.75 6.87 14.29
N ALA A 79 -10.12 5.79 13.62
CA ALA A 79 -9.71 4.45 14.04
C ALA A 79 -8.21 4.24 13.92
N LEU A 80 -7.60 4.77 12.88
CA LEU A 80 -6.19 4.55 12.60
C LEU A 80 -5.30 5.71 13.08
N ALA A 81 -5.89 6.85 13.28
CA ALA A 81 -5.19 8.04 13.78
C ALA A 81 -3.90 8.30 12.97
N GLY A 82 -2.76 8.41 13.64
CA GLY A 82 -1.50 8.72 12.98
C GLY A 82 -0.95 7.61 12.10
N ASP A 83 -1.52 6.42 12.15
CA ASP A 83 -1.05 5.33 11.29
C ASP A 83 -1.55 5.48 9.86
N LEU A 84 -2.61 6.26 9.63
CA LEU A 84 -3.17 6.43 8.29
C LEU A 84 -2.57 7.64 7.61
N ILE A 85 -1.99 7.45 6.44
CA ILE A 85 -1.49 8.55 5.64
C ILE A 85 -2.59 9.04 4.70
N GLY A 86 -3.31 8.13 4.10
CA GLY A 86 -4.39 8.46 3.18
C GLY A 86 -5.03 7.20 2.65
N SER A 87 -6.11 7.34 1.90
CA SER A 87 -6.80 6.19 1.33
C SER A 87 -7.30 6.47 -0.07
N ASP A 88 -7.47 5.39 -0.82
CA ASP A 88 -8.01 5.40 -2.17
C ASP A 88 -9.08 4.34 -2.25
N GLN A 89 -9.89 4.36 -3.29
CA GLN A 89 -10.95 3.40 -3.50
C GLN A 89 -10.86 2.82 -4.90
N ILE A 90 -11.10 1.53 -5.01
CA ILE A 90 -11.17 0.85 -6.29
C ILE A 90 -12.37 -0.06 -6.23
N SER A 91 -13.23 -0.01 -7.25
CA SER A 91 -14.41 -0.89 -7.30
C SER A 91 -14.24 -1.93 -8.39
N VAL A 92 -14.72 -3.14 -8.14
CA VAL A 92 -14.64 -4.23 -9.10
C VAL A 92 -15.92 -5.02 -9.06
N GLY A 93 -16.40 -5.43 -10.23
CA GLY A 93 -17.58 -6.27 -10.35
C GLY A 93 -17.25 -7.74 -10.36
N PRO A 94 -18.25 -8.60 -10.19
CA PRO A 94 -18.05 -10.05 -10.24
C PRO A 94 -17.59 -10.48 -11.63
N GLY A 95 -16.56 -11.30 -11.67
CA GLY A 95 -15.99 -11.75 -12.93
C GLY A 95 -15.21 -10.68 -13.66
N LYS A 96 -14.93 -9.55 -13.04
CA LYS A 96 -14.25 -8.44 -13.68
C LYS A 96 -12.92 -8.15 -13.00
N THR A 97 -12.15 -7.30 -13.63
CA THR A 97 -10.88 -6.81 -13.07
C THR A 97 -10.90 -5.29 -13.07
N ALA A 98 -10.19 -4.71 -12.15
CA ALA A 98 -10.02 -3.26 -12.07
C ALA A 98 -8.58 -2.97 -11.65
N SER A 99 -8.05 -1.85 -12.07
CA SER A 99 -6.66 -1.52 -11.79
C SER A 99 -6.53 -0.03 -11.50
N LYS A 100 -5.64 0.32 -10.59
CA LYS A 100 -5.35 1.70 -10.27
C LYS A 100 -3.90 1.81 -9.81
N THR A 101 -3.20 2.83 -10.27
CA THR A 101 -1.85 3.12 -9.81
C THR A 101 -1.94 4.19 -8.73
N ILE A 102 -1.33 3.91 -7.59
CA ILE A 102 -1.38 4.76 -6.41
C ILE A 102 0.03 5.22 -6.10
N THR A 103 0.17 6.50 -5.79
CA THR A 103 1.44 7.01 -5.28
C THR A 103 1.46 6.79 -3.78
N VAL A 104 2.46 6.08 -3.31
CA VAL A 104 2.60 5.71 -1.91
C VAL A 104 3.78 6.47 -1.32
N GLU A 105 3.52 7.21 -0.27
CA GLU A 105 4.51 8.07 0.37
C GLU A 105 5.67 7.27 0.94
N PRO A 106 6.86 7.86 1.04
CA PRO A 106 8.04 7.13 1.52
C PRO A 106 7.94 6.64 2.97
N ASP A 107 7.11 7.29 3.78
CA ASP A 107 6.93 6.87 5.17
C ASP A 107 5.85 5.81 5.34
N ALA A 108 5.25 5.36 4.26
CA ALA A 108 4.30 4.25 4.33
C ALA A 108 5.06 2.94 4.43
N ALA A 109 4.65 2.08 5.34
CA ALA A 109 5.24 0.76 5.51
C ALA A 109 4.40 -0.32 4.83
N ALA A 110 3.12 -0.07 4.61
CA ALA A 110 2.22 -1.07 4.07
C ALA A 110 1.00 -0.45 3.43
N LEU A 111 0.33 -1.22 2.59
CA LEU A 111 -1.01 -0.93 2.12
C LEU A 111 -1.97 -1.85 2.86
N GLY A 112 -3.06 -1.28 3.35
CA GLY A 112 -4.15 -2.05 3.92
C GLY A 112 -5.31 -2.06 2.95
N PHE A 113 -5.91 -3.21 2.75
CA PHE A 113 -7.04 -3.37 1.85
C PHE A 113 -8.26 -3.79 2.66
N VAL A 114 -9.37 -3.10 2.47
CA VAL A 114 -10.63 -3.41 3.12
C VAL A 114 -11.67 -3.63 2.04
N ALA A 115 -12.25 -4.81 2.02
CA ALA A 115 -13.33 -5.12 1.08
C ALA A 115 -14.66 -4.76 1.73
N LEU A 116 -15.37 -3.81 1.14
CA LEU A 116 -16.66 -3.38 1.66
C LEU A 116 -17.73 -4.32 1.13
N VAL A 117 -17.96 -5.39 1.84
CA VAL A 117 -18.92 -6.43 1.46
C VAL A 117 -20.16 -6.35 2.32
N ARG A 118 -21.26 -6.91 1.82
CA ARG A 118 -22.51 -6.87 2.52
C ARG A 118 -22.48 -7.68 3.81
N GLU A 119 -21.81 -8.81 3.81
CA GLU A 119 -21.72 -9.69 4.97
C GLU A 119 -20.27 -10.02 5.27
N PRO A 120 -19.58 -9.18 6.07
CA PRO A 120 -18.17 -9.43 6.35
C PRO A 120 -17.93 -10.60 7.32
N GLY A 121 -18.94 -11.02 8.07
CA GLY A 121 -18.77 -12.11 9.00
C GLY A 121 -18.47 -13.41 8.28
N GLY A 122 -17.52 -14.17 8.80
CA GLY A 122 -17.18 -15.46 8.22
C GLY A 122 -16.27 -15.40 7.02
N ARG A 123 -15.79 -14.23 6.63
CA ARG A 123 -14.83 -14.12 5.52
C ARG A 123 -13.75 -13.11 5.85
N SER A 124 -12.63 -13.18 5.14
CA SER A 124 -11.56 -12.22 5.32
C SER A 124 -11.92 -10.95 4.60
N TRP A 125 -12.19 -9.88 5.33
CA TRP A 125 -12.58 -8.61 4.73
C TRP A 125 -11.42 -7.61 4.67
N ARG A 126 -10.27 -7.93 5.23
CA ARG A 126 -9.08 -7.07 5.17
C ARG A 126 -7.82 -7.89 4.94
N THR A 127 -6.82 -7.24 4.38
CA THR A 127 -5.49 -7.83 4.20
C THR A 127 -4.48 -6.70 4.08
N THR A 128 -3.22 -7.00 4.23
CA THR A 128 -2.16 -6.01 4.10
C THR A 128 -1.06 -6.51 3.18
N LYS A 129 -0.31 -5.57 2.63
CA LYS A 129 0.86 -5.88 1.82
C LYS A 129 1.94 -4.85 2.14
N SER A 130 3.14 -5.32 2.47
CA SER A 130 4.25 -4.41 2.77
C SER A 130 4.71 -3.68 1.52
N VAL A 131 5.14 -2.44 1.69
CA VAL A 131 5.72 -1.65 0.60
C VAL A 131 7.04 -1.07 1.06
N SER A 132 7.92 -0.81 0.09
CA SER A 132 9.22 -0.20 0.36
C SER A 132 9.33 1.11 -0.43
N PRO A 133 9.99 2.13 0.13
CA PRO A 133 10.12 3.41 -0.57
C PRO A 133 10.84 3.25 -1.90
N GLY A 134 10.39 3.99 -2.90
CA GLY A 134 11.03 4.01 -4.20
C GLY A 134 10.81 2.80 -5.07
N SER A 135 9.92 1.89 -4.65
CA SER A 135 9.64 0.69 -5.44
C SER A 135 8.46 0.92 -6.34
N ASN A 136 8.56 0.44 -7.56
CA ASN A 136 7.41 0.47 -8.46
C ASN A 136 6.98 -0.97 -8.64
N VAL A 137 5.91 -1.34 -7.98
CA VAL A 137 5.48 -2.74 -7.90
C VAL A 137 4.01 -2.86 -8.26
N THR A 138 3.62 -4.08 -8.58
CA THR A 138 2.22 -4.42 -8.82
C THR A 138 1.76 -5.36 -7.72
N VAL A 139 0.61 -5.06 -7.14
CA VAL A 139 -0.01 -5.89 -6.12
C VAL A 139 -1.29 -6.45 -6.69
N ASN A 140 -1.42 -7.75 -6.69
CA ASN A 140 -2.62 -8.43 -7.18
C ASN A 140 -3.49 -8.81 -6.00
N VAL A 141 -4.74 -8.33 -6.02
CA VAL A 141 -5.69 -8.54 -4.94
C VAL A 141 -6.88 -9.28 -5.52
N THR A 142 -7.29 -10.34 -4.87
CA THR A 142 -8.41 -11.17 -5.30
C THR A 142 -9.52 -11.12 -4.27
N LEU A 143 -10.76 -11.00 -4.76
CA LEU A 143 -11.96 -11.09 -3.95
C LEU A 143 -12.70 -12.34 -4.34
N GLY A 144 -13.00 -13.17 -3.38
CA GLY A 144 -13.72 -14.42 -3.62
C GLY A 144 -14.66 -14.75 -2.47
N SER A 145 -15.16 -15.98 -2.47
CA SER A 145 -16.11 -16.41 -1.43
C SER A 145 -15.48 -16.43 -0.04
N GLY A 146 -14.18 -16.64 0.07
CA GLY A 146 -13.48 -16.61 1.35
C GLY A 146 -13.08 -15.23 1.78
N GLY A 147 -13.22 -14.23 0.93
CA GLY A 147 -12.87 -12.85 1.22
C GLY A 147 -11.76 -12.31 0.34
N ILE A 148 -11.05 -11.34 0.86
CA ILE A 148 -10.00 -10.64 0.12
C ILE A 148 -8.64 -11.23 0.46
N SER A 149 -7.78 -11.31 -0.53
CA SER A 149 -6.39 -11.76 -0.35
C SER A 149 -5.47 -10.95 -1.28
N ALA A 150 -4.23 -10.83 -0.90
CA ALA A 150 -3.26 -10.07 -1.67
C ALA A 150 -1.93 -10.82 -1.78
#